data_0a3e6bccda7704087d36fcde1cbb4e2e
#
_entry.id   0a3e6bccda7704087d36fcde1cbb4e2e
#
_cell.length_a   1.000
_cell.length_b   1.000
_cell.length_c   1.000
_cell.angle_alpha   90.00
_cell.angle_beta   90.00
_cell.angle_gamma   90.00
#
_symmetry.space_group_name_H-M   'P 1'
#
loop_
_entity.id
_entity.type
_entity.pdbx_description
1 polymer ?
#
loop_
_entity_poly.entity_id
_entity_poly.type
_entity_poly.pdbx_seq_one_letter_code
_entity_poly.pdbx_strand_id
1 'polypeptide(L)'
;MGQLGLFTFNISCAIAPMVLAPFCELVGRKLVYASAFLCFSLLFIGLALAKDISTIIGLRLLLGLFGCVGTILVGGTFDDMYEPHKRGRPMAMFAFVAIFGTVAAPIYAGFIDQSIGWRWIEGVQGLANIPLLIAIFVFFPETRGGARLHKRAKELRKATGDERYVAEDDIYTPDVKSMLKASSVKAIRMLVTEPVVFAFGLWIAFCWAVVFLFLSVIPITFQEKHGWSEGVGGLPYISLAVGTFLGWVAHHFQMRKYNQIQADPNMHIVPEHRLYGAMFGAVWLPIGLFIYSFTQYAYVSWVGPVIGLAPIAFGIFFVFESTYSYTADCYGEASSSAIAGQGFMRNTLGAVTPLFANAFFHNVGSQYAGLILALFGTVLSLIPFVMFKYGHLLRARSKLAIEY
;
A
#
# COMPACT_ATOMS: atom_id res chain seq x y z
N MET A 1 4.81 -8.27 22.69
CA MET A 1 6.09 -7.62 22.33
C MET A 1 6.28 -7.50 20.80
N GLY A 2 6.07 -8.57 20.03
CA GLY A 2 6.16 -8.51 18.55
C GLY A 2 5.21 -7.51 17.91
N GLN A 3 4.02 -7.31 18.48
CA GLN A 3 3.04 -6.31 18.01
C GLN A 3 3.53 -4.87 18.09
N LEU A 4 4.39 -4.53 19.07
CA LEU A 4 5.03 -3.21 19.16
C LEU A 4 6.01 -2.97 18.00
N GLY A 5 6.70 -4.01 17.53
CA GLY A 5 7.56 -3.91 16.35
C GLY A 5 6.77 -3.63 15.07
N LEU A 6 5.59 -4.25 14.90
CA LEU A 6 4.67 -3.96 13.80
C LEU A 6 4.11 -2.54 13.89
N PHE A 7 3.74 -2.10 15.10
CA PHE A 7 3.27 -0.73 15.34
C PHE A 7 4.33 0.30 14.95
N THR A 8 5.56 0.17 15.46
CA THR A 8 6.64 1.14 15.19
C THR A 8 7.03 1.19 13.73
N PHE A 9 7.05 0.05 13.03
CA PHE A 9 7.27 0.00 11.60
C PHE A 9 6.16 0.74 10.82
N ASN A 10 4.90 0.40 11.07
CA ASN A 10 3.77 0.98 10.32
C ASN A 10 3.54 2.46 10.62
N ILE A 11 3.74 2.91 11.86
CA ILE A 11 3.60 4.34 12.19
C ILE A 11 4.70 5.17 11.51
N SER A 12 5.92 4.63 11.39
CA SER A 12 6.96 5.26 10.58
C SER A 12 6.58 5.31 9.11
N CYS A 13 5.99 4.24 8.57
CA CYS A 13 5.46 4.22 7.21
C CYS A 13 4.27 5.17 7.01
N ALA A 14 3.57 5.60 8.06
CA ALA A 14 2.53 6.62 7.97
C ALA A 14 3.10 8.04 7.86
N ILE A 15 4.14 8.34 8.64
CA ILE A 15 4.70 9.69 8.79
C ILE A 15 5.78 9.99 7.73
N ALA A 16 6.67 9.04 7.47
CA ALA A 16 7.82 9.21 6.58
C ALA A 16 7.49 9.68 5.15
N PRO A 17 6.38 9.26 4.52
CA PRO A 17 5.92 9.79 3.24
C PRO A 17 5.83 11.29 3.16
N MET A 18 5.29 11.89 4.21
CA MET A 18 5.04 13.32 4.26
C MET A 18 6.34 14.13 4.20
N VAL A 19 7.44 13.52 4.63
CA VAL A 19 8.79 14.13 4.62
C VAL A 19 9.56 13.75 3.36
N LEU A 20 9.52 12.46 3.00
CA LEU A 20 10.38 11.94 1.92
C LEU A 20 9.84 12.25 0.51
N ALA A 21 8.51 12.38 0.33
CA ALA A 21 7.96 12.66 -0.99
C ALA A 21 8.46 14.02 -1.55
N PRO A 22 8.37 15.15 -0.83
CA PRO A 22 8.93 16.42 -1.31
C PRO A 22 10.45 16.36 -1.50
N PHE A 23 11.16 15.62 -0.64
CA PHE A 23 12.61 15.49 -0.76
C PHE A 23 13.02 14.79 -2.06
N CYS A 24 12.25 13.79 -2.50
CA CYS A 24 12.46 13.14 -3.81
C CYS A 24 12.26 14.08 -4.99
N GLU A 25 11.43 15.09 -4.79
CA GLU A 25 11.22 16.12 -5.81
C GLU A 25 12.42 17.04 -5.98
N LEU A 26 13.22 17.25 -4.98
CA LEU A 26 14.42 18.08 -5.02
C LEU A 26 15.65 17.33 -5.55
N VAL A 27 15.89 16.12 -5.03
CA VAL A 27 17.14 15.40 -5.22
C VAL A 27 17.08 14.42 -6.41
N GLY A 28 15.87 14.08 -6.85
CA GLY A 28 15.63 13.05 -7.85
C GLY A 28 15.26 11.70 -7.23
N ARG A 29 14.60 10.86 -8.01
CA ARG A 29 14.03 9.61 -7.50
C ARG A 29 15.06 8.50 -7.33
N LYS A 30 15.97 8.34 -8.32
CA LYS A 30 16.98 7.27 -8.30
C LYS A 30 17.83 7.29 -7.03
N LEU A 31 18.32 8.48 -6.65
CA LEU A 31 19.22 8.59 -5.50
C LEU A 31 18.49 8.25 -4.20
N VAL A 32 17.24 8.72 -4.06
CA VAL A 32 16.43 8.46 -2.85
C VAL A 32 16.05 6.98 -2.76
N TYR A 33 15.65 6.34 -3.86
CA TYR A 33 15.39 4.90 -3.88
C TYR A 33 16.64 4.10 -3.50
N ALA A 34 17.76 4.38 -4.13
CA ALA A 34 18.99 3.63 -3.92
C ALA A 34 19.53 3.78 -2.49
N SER A 35 19.59 5.01 -1.96
CA SER A 35 20.07 5.28 -0.60
C SER A 35 19.14 4.72 0.47
N ALA A 36 17.82 4.93 0.31
CA ALA A 36 16.85 4.41 1.27
C ALA A 36 16.84 2.87 1.27
N PHE A 37 16.88 2.22 0.10
CA PHE A 37 16.90 0.76 0.03
C PHE A 37 18.22 0.16 0.54
N LEU A 38 19.34 0.87 0.39
CA LEU A 38 20.61 0.50 1.02
C LEU A 38 20.49 0.53 2.55
N CYS A 39 20.02 1.66 3.12
CA CYS A 39 19.78 1.75 4.56
C CYS A 39 18.81 0.68 5.06
N PHE A 40 17.70 0.48 4.35
CA PHE A 40 16.71 -0.55 4.64
C PHE A 40 17.35 -1.94 4.70
N SER A 41 18.18 -2.29 3.72
CA SER A 41 18.87 -3.59 3.66
C SER A 41 19.89 -3.78 4.80
N LEU A 42 20.64 -2.73 5.16
CA LEU A 42 21.59 -2.79 6.27
C LEU A 42 20.91 -2.95 7.64
N LEU A 43 19.70 -2.38 7.80
CA LEU A 43 18.94 -2.52 9.06
C LEU A 43 18.50 -3.95 9.35
N PHE A 44 18.32 -4.81 8.34
CA PHE A 44 18.05 -6.24 8.55
C PHE A 44 19.23 -6.97 9.22
N ILE A 45 20.46 -6.56 8.94
CA ILE A 45 21.65 -7.12 9.63
C ILE A 45 21.57 -6.75 11.12
N GLY A 46 21.22 -5.51 11.42
CA GLY A 46 21.02 -5.06 12.81
C GLY A 46 19.91 -5.84 13.52
N LEU A 47 18.78 -6.10 12.84
CA LEU A 47 17.67 -6.87 13.41
C LEU A 47 18.05 -8.34 13.65
N ALA A 48 18.76 -8.98 12.73
CA ALA A 48 19.23 -10.36 12.88
C ALA A 48 20.20 -10.52 14.07
N LEU A 49 20.98 -9.49 14.37
CA LEU A 49 21.96 -9.46 15.47
C LEU A 49 21.41 -8.89 16.78
N ALA A 50 20.18 -8.38 16.81
CA ALA A 50 19.60 -7.72 17.98
C ALA A 50 19.44 -8.67 19.15
N LYS A 51 19.85 -8.20 20.35
CA LYS A 51 19.81 -8.98 21.59
C LYS A 51 18.70 -8.53 22.53
N ASP A 52 18.27 -7.29 22.45
CA ASP A 52 17.27 -6.67 23.31
C ASP A 52 16.10 -6.07 22.53
N ILE A 53 14.96 -5.96 23.20
CA ILE A 53 13.71 -5.49 22.61
C ILE A 53 13.80 -4.00 22.22
N SER A 54 14.50 -3.19 22.99
CA SER A 54 14.63 -1.75 22.70
C SER A 54 15.35 -1.53 21.38
N THR A 55 16.41 -2.30 21.10
CA THR A 55 17.11 -2.29 19.82
C THR A 55 16.19 -2.71 18.68
N ILE A 56 15.39 -3.78 18.86
CA ILE A 56 14.44 -4.24 17.84
C ILE A 56 13.42 -3.14 17.52
N ILE A 57 12.83 -2.50 18.53
CA ILE A 57 11.86 -1.42 18.36
C ILE A 57 12.48 -0.23 17.61
N GLY A 58 13.67 0.19 18.01
CA GLY A 58 14.40 1.29 17.35
C GLY A 58 14.73 0.97 15.88
N LEU A 59 15.24 -0.24 15.61
CA LEU A 59 15.55 -0.67 14.24
C LEU A 59 14.27 -0.82 13.38
N ARG A 60 13.15 -1.28 13.94
CA ARG A 60 11.86 -1.36 13.25
C ARG A 60 11.31 0.02 12.89
N LEU A 61 11.51 1.03 13.74
CA LEU A 61 11.15 2.41 13.45
C LEU A 61 11.96 2.94 12.26
N LEU A 62 13.28 2.74 12.26
CA LEU A 62 14.15 3.13 11.14
C LEU A 62 13.83 2.34 9.88
N LEU A 63 13.55 1.04 10.00
CA LEU A 63 13.15 0.19 8.89
C LEU A 63 11.89 0.71 8.20
N GLY A 64 10.89 1.18 8.97
CA GLY A 64 9.69 1.80 8.44
C GLY A 64 9.98 3.13 7.72
N LEU A 65 10.90 3.94 8.27
CA LEU A 65 11.32 5.20 7.67
C LEU A 65 11.92 5.01 6.26
N PHE A 66 12.82 4.05 6.10
CA PHE A 66 13.47 3.80 4.83
C PHE A 66 12.67 2.87 3.91
N GLY A 67 11.91 1.91 4.49
CA GLY A 67 11.12 0.95 3.73
C GLY A 67 9.89 1.57 3.05
N CYS A 68 9.33 2.65 3.61
CA CYS A 68 8.16 3.33 3.03
C CYS A 68 8.43 3.94 1.64
N VAL A 69 9.69 4.20 1.29
CA VAL A 69 10.11 4.79 0.01
C VAL A 69 9.56 3.98 -1.17
N GLY A 70 9.62 2.65 -1.10
CA GLY A 70 9.09 1.76 -2.13
C GLY A 70 7.57 1.87 -2.34
N THR A 71 6.80 2.27 -1.32
CA THR A 71 5.34 2.36 -1.44
C THR A 71 4.83 3.73 -1.86
N ILE A 72 5.60 4.78 -1.66
CA ILE A 72 5.16 6.16 -1.83
C ILE A 72 5.62 6.74 -3.15
N LEU A 73 6.88 6.49 -3.49
CA LEU A 73 7.47 7.05 -4.70
C LEU A 73 6.96 6.39 -5.98
N VAL A 74 6.38 5.19 -5.87
CA VAL A 74 5.88 4.43 -7.02
C VAL A 74 4.81 5.21 -7.78
N GLY A 75 3.85 5.83 -7.08
CA GLY A 75 2.81 6.65 -7.73
C GLY A 75 3.42 7.76 -8.59
N GLY A 76 4.28 8.58 -7.99
CA GLY A 76 4.96 9.66 -8.72
C GLY A 76 5.95 9.15 -9.80
N THR A 77 6.57 7.98 -9.61
CA THR A 77 7.41 7.36 -10.65
C THR A 77 6.57 6.96 -11.86
N PHE A 78 5.36 6.43 -11.64
CA PHE A 78 4.45 6.11 -12.74
C PHE A 78 3.90 7.38 -13.42
N ASP A 79 3.70 8.46 -12.65
CA ASP A 79 3.33 9.76 -13.20
C ASP A 79 4.41 10.34 -14.12
N ASP A 80 5.69 10.13 -13.79
CA ASP A 80 6.81 10.55 -14.62
C ASP A 80 7.00 9.68 -15.89
N MET A 81 6.58 8.41 -15.85
CA MET A 81 6.88 7.42 -16.91
C MET A 81 5.71 7.13 -17.84
N TYR A 82 4.47 7.29 -17.39
CA TYR A 82 3.27 6.89 -18.11
C TYR A 82 2.28 8.04 -18.27
N GLU A 83 1.70 8.15 -19.45
CA GLU A 83 0.55 9.03 -19.69
C GLU A 83 -0.67 8.59 -18.84
N PRO A 84 -1.55 9.52 -18.43
CA PRO A 84 -2.66 9.22 -17.53
C PRO A 84 -3.49 8.00 -17.91
N HIS A 85 -3.78 7.82 -19.21
CA HIS A 85 -4.58 6.70 -19.71
C HIS A 85 -3.83 5.34 -19.69
N LYS A 86 -2.50 5.32 -19.61
CA LYS A 86 -1.69 4.09 -19.57
C LYS A 86 -1.29 3.64 -18.15
N ARG A 87 -1.56 4.45 -17.12
CA ARG A 87 -1.13 4.21 -15.73
C ARG A 87 -1.85 3.03 -15.05
N GLY A 88 -3.04 2.65 -15.50
CA GLY A 88 -3.87 1.64 -14.83
C GLY A 88 -3.19 0.29 -14.66
N ARG A 89 -2.48 -0.21 -15.69
CA ARG A 89 -1.78 -1.50 -15.61
C ARG A 89 -0.60 -1.49 -14.62
N PRO A 90 0.34 -0.52 -14.67
CA PRO A 90 1.40 -0.41 -13.67
C PRO A 90 0.88 -0.26 -12.23
N MET A 91 -0.18 0.53 -12.02
CA MET A 91 -0.80 0.71 -10.70
C MET A 91 -1.41 -0.58 -10.17
N ALA A 92 -2.10 -1.35 -11.02
CA ALA A 92 -2.64 -2.66 -10.63
C ALA A 92 -1.53 -3.67 -10.30
N MET A 93 -0.41 -3.64 -11.03
CA MET A 93 0.75 -4.48 -10.72
C MET A 93 1.37 -4.08 -9.38
N PHE A 94 1.48 -2.80 -9.11
CA PHE A 94 1.93 -2.30 -7.80
C PHE A 94 1.01 -2.76 -6.66
N ALA A 95 -0.30 -2.60 -6.81
CA ALA A 95 -1.28 -3.07 -5.82
C ALA A 95 -1.15 -4.58 -5.58
N PHE A 96 -0.99 -5.36 -6.66
CA PHE A 96 -0.78 -6.80 -6.58
C PHE A 96 0.48 -7.13 -5.77
N VAL A 97 1.63 -6.57 -6.12
CA VAL A 97 2.92 -6.86 -5.46
C VAL A 97 2.88 -6.44 -3.98
N ALA A 98 2.28 -5.28 -3.68
CA ALA A 98 2.19 -4.80 -2.30
C ALA A 98 1.36 -5.72 -1.40
N ILE A 99 0.19 -6.16 -1.86
CA ILE A 99 -0.70 -7.04 -1.08
C ILE A 99 -0.12 -8.46 -1.06
N PHE A 100 0.25 -9.01 -2.22
CA PHE A 100 0.78 -10.36 -2.36
C PHE A 100 2.04 -10.56 -1.50
N GLY A 101 2.98 -9.61 -1.52
CA GLY A 101 4.19 -9.67 -0.70
C GLY A 101 3.88 -9.70 0.80
N THR A 102 2.92 -8.88 1.24
CA THR A 102 2.50 -8.82 2.65
C THR A 102 1.88 -10.14 3.12
N VAL A 103 1.03 -10.76 2.31
CA VAL A 103 0.35 -12.02 2.69
C VAL A 103 1.17 -13.27 2.41
N ALA A 104 2.17 -13.19 1.52
CA ALA A 104 3.06 -14.32 1.24
C ALA A 104 4.17 -14.50 2.30
N ALA A 105 4.57 -13.41 2.98
CA ALA A 105 5.66 -13.48 3.96
C ALA A 105 5.44 -14.51 5.08
N PRO A 106 4.27 -14.63 5.73
CA PRO A 106 4.05 -15.63 6.78
C PRO A 106 4.14 -17.08 6.29
N ILE A 107 3.96 -17.34 4.98
CA ILE A 107 4.01 -18.71 4.43
C ILE A 107 5.39 -19.35 4.68
N TYR A 108 6.47 -18.61 4.44
CA TYR A 108 7.82 -19.11 4.66
C TYR A 108 8.37 -18.77 6.05
N ALA A 109 7.90 -17.69 6.67
CA ALA A 109 8.41 -17.22 7.95
C ALA A 109 8.18 -18.24 9.07
N GLY A 110 7.01 -18.89 9.12
CA GLY A 110 6.72 -19.92 10.11
C GLY A 110 7.64 -21.14 10.02
N PHE A 111 8.00 -21.58 8.81
CA PHE A 111 8.95 -22.68 8.61
C PHE A 111 10.38 -22.29 9.01
N ILE A 112 10.78 -21.05 8.72
CA ILE A 112 12.10 -20.53 9.12
C ILE A 112 12.17 -20.46 10.64
N ASP A 113 11.14 -19.89 11.29
CA ASP A 113 11.11 -19.78 12.76
C ASP A 113 11.20 -21.15 13.43
N GLN A 114 10.36 -22.09 13.00
CA GLN A 114 10.34 -23.45 13.53
C GLN A 114 11.68 -24.22 13.35
N SER A 115 12.44 -23.95 12.26
CA SER A 115 13.64 -24.71 11.92
C SER A 115 14.93 -24.09 12.45
N ILE A 116 15.12 -22.79 12.28
CA ILE A 116 16.39 -22.09 12.56
C ILE A 116 16.23 -20.81 13.40
N GLY A 117 14.99 -20.51 13.81
CA GLY A 117 14.64 -19.42 14.70
C GLY A 117 14.37 -18.09 13.99
N TRP A 118 13.62 -17.22 14.68
CA TRP A 118 13.08 -15.95 14.15
C TRP A 118 14.13 -14.98 13.61
N ARG A 119 15.37 -15.01 14.14
CA ARG A 119 16.47 -14.15 13.67
C ARG A 119 16.81 -14.39 12.21
N TRP A 120 16.65 -15.62 11.75
CA TRP A 120 16.90 -16.00 10.38
C TRP A 120 15.81 -15.50 9.41
N ILE A 121 14.61 -15.17 9.91
CA ILE A 121 13.60 -14.48 9.08
C ILE A 121 14.18 -13.14 8.60
N GLU A 122 14.79 -12.38 9.52
CA GLU A 122 15.44 -11.11 9.20
C GLU A 122 16.69 -11.31 8.32
N GLY A 123 17.47 -12.34 8.61
CA GLY A 123 18.68 -12.69 7.83
C GLY A 123 18.35 -13.07 6.39
N VAL A 124 17.36 -13.92 6.15
CA VAL A 124 16.90 -14.31 4.81
C VAL A 124 16.36 -13.10 4.04
N GLN A 125 15.58 -12.24 4.69
CA GLN A 125 15.09 -11.02 4.10
C GLN A 125 16.24 -10.07 3.72
N GLY A 126 17.24 -9.91 4.59
CA GLY A 126 18.44 -9.12 4.30
C GLY A 126 19.23 -9.67 3.11
N LEU A 127 19.42 -10.98 3.02
CA LEU A 127 20.08 -11.63 1.89
C LEU A 127 19.28 -11.46 0.58
N ALA A 128 17.95 -11.58 0.63
CA ALA A 128 17.08 -11.38 -0.53
C ALA A 128 17.10 -9.93 -1.04
N ASN A 129 17.41 -8.96 -0.20
CA ASN A 129 17.53 -7.56 -0.59
C ASN A 129 18.81 -7.27 -1.40
N ILE A 130 19.86 -8.09 -1.30
CA ILE A 130 21.13 -7.85 -1.99
C ILE A 130 20.97 -7.81 -3.52
N PRO A 131 20.39 -8.85 -4.18
CA PRO A 131 20.18 -8.81 -5.62
C PRO A 131 19.24 -7.67 -6.06
N LEU A 132 18.24 -7.33 -5.24
CA LEU A 132 17.34 -6.20 -5.51
C LEU A 132 18.09 -4.86 -5.43
N LEU A 133 18.98 -4.70 -4.45
CA LEU A 133 19.82 -3.52 -4.31
C LEU A 133 20.72 -3.34 -5.55
N ILE A 134 21.36 -4.41 -5.98
CA ILE A 134 22.18 -4.42 -7.21
C ILE A 134 21.31 -4.04 -8.42
N ALA A 135 20.12 -4.61 -8.54
CA ALA A 135 19.20 -4.30 -9.62
C ALA A 135 18.78 -2.82 -9.63
N ILE A 136 18.51 -2.21 -8.48
CA ILE A 136 18.20 -0.77 -8.36
C ILE A 136 19.39 0.08 -8.84
N PHE A 137 20.59 -0.22 -8.40
CA PHE A 137 21.77 0.57 -8.80
C PHE A 137 22.06 0.47 -10.30
N VAL A 138 21.93 -0.73 -10.89
CA VAL A 138 22.29 -1.01 -12.29
C VAL A 138 21.18 -0.59 -13.25
N PHE A 139 19.94 -1.02 -12.99
CA PHE A 139 18.85 -0.94 -13.97
C PHE A 139 17.89 0.24 -13.74
N PHE A 140 17.83 0.81 -12.52
CA PHE A 140 16.85 1.86 -12.27
C PHE A 140 17.37 3.22 -12.76
N PRO A 141 16.76 3.83 -13.81
CA PRO A 141 17.16 5.14 -14.31
C PRO A 141 16.59 6.26 -13.42
N GLU A 142 17.14 7.48 -13.57
CA GLU A 142 16.45 8.67 -13.04
C GLU A 142 15.20 8.93 -13.88
N THR A 143 14.03 8.99 -13.23
CA THR A 143 12.74 9.16 -13.91
C THR A 143 12.23 10.60 -13.84
N ARG A 144 12.68 11.40 -12.86
CA ARG A 144 12.23 12.77 -12.69
C ARG A 144 12.76 13.68 -13.79
N GLY A 145 11.85 14.37 -14.48
CA GLY A 145 12.17 15.30 -15.58
C GLY A 145 13.13 16.41 -15.17
N GLY A 146 12.85 17.11 -14.05
CA GLY A 146 13.69 18.21 -13.54
C GLY A 146 15.12 17.77 -13.23
N ALA A 147 15.31 16.62 -12.54
CA ALA A 147 16.63 16.08 -12.24
C ALA A 147 17.42 15.69 -13.52
N ARG A 148 16.73 15.19 -14.53
CA ARG A 148 17.31 14.88 -15.85
C ARG A 148 17.72 16.15 -16.60
N LEU A 149 16.87 17.18 -16.57
CA LEU A 149 17.16 18.48 -17.19
C LEU A 149 18.35 19.17 -16.49
N HIS A 150 18.39 19.16 -15.16
CA HIS A 150 19.53 19.67 -14.38
C HIS A 150 20.85 18.97 -14.78
N LYS A 151 20.84 17.64 -14.85
CA LYS A 151 22.02 16.86 -15.29
C LYS A 151 22.43 17.25 -16.71
N ARG A 152 21.46 17.39 -17.61
CA ARG A 152 21.73 17.75 -19.02
C ARG A 152 22.25 19.17 -19.16
N ALA A 153 21.70 20.13 -18.41
CA ALA A 153 22.21 21.51 -18.37
C ALA A 153 23.67 21.56 -17.90
N LYS A 154 24.00 20.78 -16.84
CA LYS A 154 25.37 20.66 -16.34
C LYS A 154 26.34 20.05 -17.36
N GLU A 155 25.91 19.03 -18.11
CA GLU A 155 26.71 18.44 -19.18
C GLU A 155 26.94 19.43 -20.33
N LEU A 156 25.91 20.19 -20.74
CA LEU A 156 26.02 21.21 -21.77
C LEU A 156 26.94 22.36 -21.36
N ARG A 157 26.82 22.87 -20.12
CA ARG A 157 27.76 23.88 -19.58
C ARG A 157 29.21 23.42 -19.65
N LYS A 158 29.48 22.14 -19.27
CA LYS A 158 30.82 21.59 -19.36
C LYS A 158 31.33 21.42 -20.81
N ALA A 159 30.44 21.10 -21.75
CA ALA A 159 30.81 20.87 -23.15
C ALA A 159 30.99 22.16 -23.94
N THR A 160 30.17 23.19 -23.66
CA THR A 160 30.13 24.44 -24.42
C THR A 160 30.86 25.63 -23.74
N GLY A 161 31.10 25.51 -22.43
CA GLY A 161 31.60 26.65 -21.64
C GLY A 161 30.56 27.76 -21.40
N ASP A 162 29.34 27.57 -21.79
CA ASP A 162 28.26 28.56 -21.72
C ASP A 162 27.37 28.35 -20.49
N GLU A 163 27.47 29.26 -19.51
CA GLU A 163 26.74 29.25 -18.24
C GLU A 163 25.21 29.52 -18.40
N ARG A 164 24.75 29.93 -19.59
CA ARG A 164 23.33 30.20 -19.87
C ARG A 164 22.45 28.94 -19.90
N TYR A 165 23.03 27.76 -20.03
CA TYR A 165 22.30 26.51 -19.93
C TYR A 165 21.89 26.23 -18.48
N VAL A 166 20.66 26.62 -18.09
CA VAL A 166 20.09 26.46 -16.75
C VAL A 166 18.81 25.64 -16.86
N ALA A 167 18.57 24.71 -15.95
CA ALA A 167 17.30 24.01 -15.88
C ALA A 167 16.24 24.91 -15.24
N GLU A 168 14.98 24.77 -15.64
CA GLU A 168 13.89 25.56 -15.10
C GLU A 168 13.78 25.45 -13.57
N ASP A 169 13.95 24.24 -13.04
CA ASP A 169 13.95 23.97 -11.59
C ASP A 169 15.10 24.68 -10.84
N ASP A 170 16.20 25.03 -11.51
CA ASP A 170 17.33 25.76 -10.90
C ASP A 170 17.00 27.25 -10.69
N ILE A 171 16.08 27.80 -11.45
CA ILE A 171 15.67 29.21 -11.39
C ILE A 171 14.71 29.44 -10.20
N TYR A 172 13.84 28.47 -9.95
CA TYR A 172 12.82 28.52 -8.90
C TYR A 172 12.95 27.35 -7.93
N THR A 173 14.04 27.30 -7.16
CA THR A 173 14.18 26.33 -6.08
C THR A 173 13.44 26.82 -4.84
N PRO A 174 12.25 26.29 -4.52
CA PRO A 174 11.57 26.66 -3.29
C PRO A 174 12.36 26.15 -2.08
N ASP A 175 12.30 26.90 -0.99
CA ASP A 175 12.91 26.48 0.28
C ASP A 175 12.36 25.11 0.71
N VAL A 176 13.26 24.17 1.04
CA VAL A 176 12.96 22.80 1.46
C VAL A 176 11.90 22.78 2.57
N LYS A 177 12.04 23.69 3.55
CA LYS A 177 11.12 23.77 4.69
C LYS A 177 9.71 24.18 4.26
N SER A 178 9.60 25.11 3.30
CA SER A 178 8.31 25.54 2.75
C SER A 178 7.65 24.43 1.92
N MET A 179 8.42 23.69 1.13
CA MET A 179 7.93 22.53 0.37
C MET A 179 7.43 21.40 1.28
N LEU A 180 8.21 21.04 2.31
CA LEU A 180 7.82 20.03 3.30
C LEU A 180 6.50 20.41 3.97
N LYS A 181 6.43 21.67 4.46
CA LYS A 181 5.21 22.18 5.09
C LYS A 181 4.01 22.19 4.14
N ALA A 182 4.20 22.66 2.91
CA ALA A 182 3.14 22.73 1.92
C ALA A 182 2.62 21.33 1.56
N SER A 183 3.48 20.37 1.29
CA SER A 183 3.11 19.00 0.92
C SER A 183 2.40 18.27 2.07
N SER A 184 2.95 18.30 3.29
CA SER A 184 2.36 17.64 4.46
C SER A 184 1.00 18.25 4.83
N VAL A 185 0.93 19.57 4.88
CA VAL A 185 -0.34 20.29 5.19
C VAL A 185 -1.37 20.03 4.11
N LYS A 186 -0.99 20.03 2.83
CA LYS A 186 -1.91 19.76 1.72
C LYS A 186 -2.51 18.36 1.81
N ALA A 187 -1.68 17.33 2.11
CA ALA A 187 -2.14 15.95 2.25
C ALA A 187 -3.16 15.79 3.39
N ILE A 188 -2.87 16.33 4.58
CA ILE A 188 -3.79 16.28 5.73
C ILE A 188 -5.04 17.12 5.46
N ARG A 189 -4.89 18.30 4.87
CA ARG A 189 -6.03 19.14 4.52
C ARG A 189 -6.96 18.43 3.55
N MET A 190 -6.44 17.84 2.48
CA MET A 190 -7.25 17.08 1.52
C MET A 190 -7.95 15.89 2.18
N LEU A 191 -7.28 15.18 3.07
CA LEU A 191 -7.89 14.08 3.83
C LEU A 191 -9.11 14.51 4.63
N VAL A 192 -9.08 15.72 5.21
CA VAL A 192 -10.17 16.23 6.08
C VAL A 192 -11.24 16.99 5.29
N THR A 193 -10.86 17.72 4.23
CA THR A 193 -11.78 18.62 3.50
C THR A 193 -12.42 17.99 2.29
N GLU A 194 -11.80 16.95 1.69
CA GLU A 194 -12.27 16.32 0.46
C GLU A 194 -13.02 15.01 0.77
N PRO A 195 -14.38 14.98 0.60
CA PRO A 195 -15.17 13.80 0.97
C PRO A 195 -14.77 12.53 0.22
N VAL A 196 -14.35 12.66 -1.04
CA VAL A 196 -13.87 11.54 -1.86
C VAL A 196 -12.59 10.96 -1.28
N VAL A 197 -11.62 11.81 -0.91
CA VAL A 197 -10.34 11.38 -0.32
C VAL A 197 -10.56 10.70 1.04
N PHE A 198 -11.43 11.26 1.87
CA PHE A 198 -11.78 10.71 3.18
C PHE A 198 -12.46 9.34 3.06
N ALA A 199 -13.50 9.22 2.22
CA ALA A 199 -14.28 7.99 2.10
C ALA A 199 -13.42 6.82 1.58
N PHE A 200 -12.67 7.05 0.50
CA PHE A 200 -11.74 6.04 0.00
C PHE A 200 -10.57 5.80 0.96
N GLY A 201 -10.10 6.83 1.65
CA GLY A 201 -9.10 6.71 2.71
C GLY A 201 -9.56 5.81 3.85
N LEU A 202 -10.80 5.96 4.31
CA LEU A 202 -11.39 5.11 5.35
C LEU A 202 -11.54 3.66 4.88
N TRP A 203 -11.99 3.46 3.64
CA TRP A 203 -12.18 2.12 3.08
C TRP A 203 -10.85 1.36 2.94
N ILE A 204 -9.83 2.00 2.34
CA ILE A 204 -8.50 1.38 2.19
C ILE A 204 -7.81 1.17 3.56
N ALA A 205 -8.02 2.08 4.52
CA ALA A 205 -7.49 1.94 5.87
C ALA A 205 -8.11 0.75 6.61
N PHE A 206 -9.42 0.53 6.47
CA PHE A 206 -10.09 -0.65 7.00
C PHE A 206 -9.55 -1.94 6.36
N CYS A 207 -9.39 -1.99 5.04
CA CYS A 207 -8.80 -3.15 4.36
C CYS A 207 -7.39 -3.47 4.87
N TRP A 208 -6.58 -2.44 5.08
CA TRP A 208 -5.23 -2.61 5.63
C TRP A 208 -5.26 -3.08 7.07
N ALA A 209 -6.17 -2.54 7.88
CA ALA A 209 -6.42 -3.02 9.24
C ALA A 209 -6.79 -4.51 9.26
N VAL A 210 -7.65 -4.95 8.36
CA VAL A 210 -8.02 -6.37 8.22
C VAL A 210 -6.78 -7.22 7.88
N VAL A 211 -5.93 -6.80 6.93
CA VAL A 211 -4.69 -7.52 6.60
C VAL A 211 -3.82 -7.69 7.85
N PHE A 212 -3.58 -6.62 8.61
CA PHE A 212 -2.73 -6.69 9.81
C PHE A 212 -3.39 -7.43 10.97
N LEU A 213 -4.71 -7.35 11.13
CA LEU A 213 -5.45 -8.19 12.09
C LEU A 213 -5.31 -9.68 11.76
N PHE A 214 -5.38 -10.03 10.48
CA PHE A 214 -5.27 -11.43 10.05
C PHE A 214 -3.88 -12.02 10.28
N LEU A 215 -2.82 -11.21 10.42
CA LEU A 215 -1.52 -11.69 10.88
C LEU A 215 -1.59 -12.28 12.32
N SER A 216 -2.53 -11.82 13.14
CA SER A 216 -2.77 -12.36 14.48
C SER A 216 -3.88 -13.43 14.51
N VAL A 217 -4.92 -13.24 13.73
CA VAL A 217 -6.14 -14.10 13.74
C VAL A 217 -5.88 -15.47 13.14
N ILE A 218 -5.11 -15.55 12.06
CA ILE A 218 -4.78 -16.84 11.40
C ILE A 218 -4.03 -17.75 12.36
N PRO A 219 -2.96 -17.32 13.06
CA PRO A 219 -2.34 -18.12 14.12
C PRO A 219 -3.34 -18.55 15.23
N ILE A 220 -4.19 -17.65 15.73
CA ILE A 220 -5.20 -18.01 16.74
C ILE A 220 -6.12 -19.12 16.23
N THR A 221 -6.57 -19.03 14.97
CA THR A 221 -7.49 -20.03 14.41
C THR A 221 -6.78 -21.37 14.16
N PHE A 222 -5.62 -21.39 13.53
CA PHE A 222 -4.99 -22.63 13.07
C PHE A 222 -4.01 -23.21 14.07
N GLN A 223 -3.25 -22.40 14.80
CA GLN A 223 -2.29 -22.92 15.80
C GLN A 223 -2.98 -23.18 17.15
N GLU A 224 -3.74 -22.20 17.70
CA GLU A 224 -4.33 -22.38 19.03
C GLU A 224 -5.56 -23.29 19.01
N LYS A 225 -6.48 -23.15 18.02
CA LYS A 225 -7.73 -23.95 18.00
C LYS A 225 -7.58 -25.30 17.29
N HIS A 226 -6.81 -25.37 16.21
CA HIS A 226 -6.61 -26.61 15.45
C HIS A 226 -5.30 -27.32 15.79
N GLY A 227 -4.42 -26.75 16.63
CA GLY A 227 -3.17 -27.35 17.10
C GLY A 227 -2.09 -27.52 16.03
N TRP A 228 -2.11 -26.68 14.97
CA TRP A 228 -1.11 -26.76 13.91
C TRP A 228 0.25 -26.19 14.39
N SER A 229 1.35 -26.73 13.86
CA SER A 229 2.69 -26.18 14.11
C SER A 229 2.84 -24.80 13.46
N GLU A 230 3.83 -24.02 13.87
CA GLU A 230 4.08 -22.67 13.35
C GLU A 230 4.25 -22.65 11.84
N GLY A 231 4.99 -23.59 11.27
CA GLY A 231 5.21 -23.70 9.83
C GLY A 231 3.90 -24.02 9.08
N VAL A 232 3.16 -25.05 9.52
CA VAL A 232 1.88 -25.42 8.89
C VAL A 232 0.83 -24.34 9.09
N GLY A 233 0.83 -23.65 10.25
CA GLY A 233 -0.04 -22.51 10.55
C GLY A 233 0.15 -21.29 9.62
N GLY A 234 1.26 -21.22 8.90
CA GLY A 234 1.51 -20.24 7.83
C GLY A 234 0.87 -20.61 6.48
N LEU A 235 0.51 -21.86 6.23
CA LEU A 235 -0.04 -22.30 4.94
C LEU A 235 -1.40 -21.67 4.57
N PRO A 236 -2.33 -21.36 5.51
CA PRO A 236 -3.56 -20.68 5.18
C PRO A 236 -3.39 -19.33 4.44
N TYR A 237 -2.26 -18.66 4.61
CA TYR A 237 -1.95 -17.45 3.87
C TYR A 237 -1.82 -17.67 2.36
N ILE A 238 -1.62 -18.92 1.89
CA ILE A 238 -1.69 -19.27 0.47
C ILE A 238 -3.06 -18.90 -0.11
N SER A 239 -4.13 -19.09 0.66
CA SER A 239 -5.48 -18.72 0.20
C SER A 239 -5.62 -17.20 -0.02
N LEU A 240 -5.03 -16.36 0.85
CA LEU A 240 -4.96 -14.92 0.64
C LEU A 240 -4.12 -14.56 -0.61
N ALA A 241 -2.99 -15.23 -0.80
CA ALA A 241 -2.15 -15.03 -1.98
C ALA A 241 -2.88 -15.41 -3.28
N VAL A 242 -3.60 -16.54 -3.28
CA VAL A 242 -4.45 -16.97 -4.41
C VAL A 242 -5.57 -15.95 -4.66
N GLY A 243 -6.26 -15.48 -3.61
CA GLY A 243 -7.29 -14.45 -3.73
C GLY A 243 -6.76 -13.16 -4.36
N THR A 244 -5.58 -12.70 -3.92
CA THR A 244 -4.91 -11.52 -4.50
C THR A 244 -4.56 -11.73 -5.97
N PHE A 245 -4.02 -12.90 -6.31
CA PHE A 245 -3.68 -13.27 -7.70
C PHE A 245 -4.93 -13.31 -8.59
N LEU A 246 -6.00 -13.93 -8.13
CA LEU A 246 -7.27 -13.97 -8.87
C LEU A 246 -7.86 -12.57 -9.05
N GLY A 247 -7.73 -11.68 -8.06
CA GLY A 247 -8.11 -10.27 -8.17
C GLY A 247 -7.33 -9.55 -9.26
N TRP A 248 -6.02 -9.74 -9.30
CA TRP A 248 -5.16 -9.18 -10.33
C TRP A 248 -5.50 -9.72 -11.74
N VAL A 249 -5.77 -11.01 -11.89
CA VAL A 249 -6.24 -11.59 -13.15
C VAL A 249 -7.59 -11.01 -13.57
N ALA A 250 -8.55 -10.93 -12.64
CA ALA A 250 -9.88 -10.38 -12.92
C ALA A 250 -9.82 -8.89 -13.32
N HIS A 251 -8.88 -8.12 -12.76
CA HIS A 251 -8.66 -6.72 -13.15
C HIS A 251 -8.31 -6.56 -14.64
N HIS A 252 -7.63 -7.53 -15.27
CA HIS A 252 -7.35 -7.47 -16.70
C HIS A 252 -8.61 -7.46 -17.57
N PHE A 253 -9.69 -8.15 -17.13
CA PHE A 253 -10.97 -8.12 -17.83
C PHE A 253 -11.67 -6.77 -17.65
N GLN A 254 -11.58 -6.18 -16.45
CA GLN A 254 -12.09 -4.83 -16.22
C GLN A 254 -11.37 -3.79 -17.07
N MET A 255 -10.05 -3.87 -17.15
CA MET A 255 -9.25 -2.95 -17.98
C MET A 255 -9.57 -3.07 -19.49
N ARG A 256 -9.90 -4.26 -19.98
CA ARG A 256 -10.39 -4.41 -21.36
C ARG A 256 -11.68 -3.64 -21.59
N LYS A 257 -12.64 -3.76 -20.67
CA LYS A 257 -13.91 -3.02 -20.73
C LYS A 257 -13.69 -1.51 -20.64
N TYR A 258 -12.85 -1.05 -19.73
CA TYR A 258 -12.48 0.36 -19.60
C TYR A 258 -11.87 0.91 -20.88
N ASN A 259 -10.91 0.18 -21.49
CA ASN A 259 -10.27 0.58 -22.74
C ASN A 259 -11.26 0.60 -23.92
N GLN A 260 -12.26 -0.28 -23.94
CA GLN A 260 -13.32 -0.26 -24.96
C GLN A 260 -14.18 1.01 -24.84
N ILE A 261 -14.55 1.39 -23.62
CA ILE A 261 -15.28 2.65 -23.35
C ILE A 261 -14.42 3.85 -23.76
N GLN A 262 -13.11 3.81 -23.48
CA GLN A 262 -12.17 4.87 -23.86
C GLN A 262 -11.99 5.00 -25.38
N ALA A 263 -12.12 3.93 -26.13
CA ALA A 263 -11.96 3.92 -27.59
C ALA A 263 -13.24 4.38 -28.33
N ASP A 264 -14.39 4.51 -27.64
CA ASP A 264 -15.64 4.96 -28.25
C ASP A 264 -15.68 6.49 -28.30
N PRO A 265 -15.68 7.11 -29.52
CA PRO A 265 -15.70 8.57 -29.68
C PRO A 265 -16.99 9.24 -29.11
N ASN A 266 -18.05 8.47 -28.92
CA ASN A 266 -19.35 8.97 -28.44
C ASN A 266 -19.47 8.92 -26.91
N MET A 267 -18.50 8.32 -26.22
CA MET A 267 -18.50 8.24 -24.76
C MET A 267 -17.53 9.22 -24.12
N HIS A 268 -18.04 10.07 -23.24
CA HIS A 268 -17.18 10.87 -22.35
C HIS A 268 -16.59 9.99 -21.26
N ILE A 269 -15.25 10.05 -21.13
CA ILE A 269 -14.54 9.32 -20.06
C ILE A 269 -14.73 10.09 -18.76
N VAL A 270 -15.35 9.44 -17.79
CA VAL A 270 -15.51 9.96 -16.44
C VAL A 270 -14.80 9.05 -15.44
N PRO A 271 -14.24 9.58 -14.33
CA PRO A 271 -13.55 8.78 -13.32
C PRO A 271 -14.40 7.64 -12.77
N GLU A 272 -15.72 7.80 -12.73
CA GLU A 272 -16.66 6.78 -12.24
C GLU A 272 -16.59 5.46 -13.01
N HIS A 273 -16.13 5.43 -14.25
CA HIS A 273 -15.93 4.19 -15.01
C HIS A 273 -14.86 3.28 -14.38
N ARG A 274 -13.96 3.82 -13.55
CA ARG A 274 -13.00 3.03 -12.75
C ARG A 274 -13.69 2.22 -11.64
N LEU A 275 -14.86 2.67 -11.17
CA LEU A 275 -15.54 2.07 -10.02
C LEU A 275 -16.28 0.77 -10.32
N TYR A 276 -16.43 0.37 -11.59
CA TYR A 276 -17.06 -0.92 -11.92
C TYR A 276 -16.36 -2.10 -11.24
N GLY A 277 -15.01 -2.13 -11.27
CA GLY A 277 -14.25 -3.16 -10.56
C GLY A 277 -14.33 -3.04 -9.05
N ALA A 278 -14.34 -1.80 -8.54
CA ALA A 278 -14.52 -1.54 -7.12
C ALA A 278 -15.84 -2.10 -6.61
N MET A 279 -16.95 -1.86 -7.33
CA MET A 279 -18.27 -2.37 -6.97
C MET A 279 -18.31 -3.90 -7.00
N PHE A 280 -17.69 -4.52 -8.01
CA PHE A 280 -17.58 -5.98 -8.09
C PHE A 280 -16.72 -6.54 -6.95
N GLY A 281 -15.54 -5.97 -6.71
CA GLY A 281 -14.61 -6.41 -5.67
C GLY A 281 -15.12 -6.17 -4.25
N ALA A 282 -15.85 -5.07 -4.04
CA ALA A 282 -16.36 -4.67 -2.74
C ALA A 282 -17.26 -5.73 -2.06
N VAL A 283 -18.00 -6.51 -2.85
CA VAL A 283 -18.92 -7.53 -2.33
C VAL A 283 -18.16 -8.74 -1.77
N TRP A 284 -16.99 -9.06 -2.31
CA TRP A 284 -16.25 -10.25 -1.92
C TRP A 284 -15.57 -10.13 -0.56
N LEU A 285 -15.17 -8.91 -0.17
CA LEU A 285 -14.56 -8.67 1.14
C LEU A 285 -15.49 -9.08 2.31
N PRO A 286 -16.72 -8.56 2.43
CA PRO A 286 -17.62 -8.97 3.50
C PRO A 286 -18.03 -10.44 3.38
N ILE A 287 -18.26 -10.99 2.17
CA ILE A 287 -18.57 -12.41 1.99
C ILE A 287 -17.46 -13.28 2.61
N GLY A 288 -16.20 -13.01 2.30
CA GLY A 288 -15.08 -13.74 2.86
C GLY A 288 -14.98 -13.59 4.39
N LEU A 289 -15.21 -12.38 4.92
CA LEU A 289 -15.22 -12.13 6.36
C LEU A 289 -16.35 -12.89 7.07
N PHE A 290 -17.54 -12.96 6.51
CA PHE A 290 -18.64 -13.76 7.06
C PHE A 290 -18.31 -15.26 7.03
N ILE A 291 -17.81 -15.79 5.90
CA ILE A 291 -17.41 -17.21 5.80
C ILE A 291 -16.36 -17.50 6.87
N TYR A 292 -15.32 -16.69 6.97
CA TYR A 292 -14.26 -16.88 7.96
C TYR A 292 -14.80 -16.82 9.38
N SER A 293 -15.65 -15.84 9.71
CA SER A 293 -16.22 -15.63 11.03
C SER A 293 -17.03 -16.85 11.52
N PHE A 294 -17.86 -17.45 10.64
CA PHE A 294 -18.72 -18.58 11.00
C PHE A 294 -18.08 -19.95 10.85
N THR A 295 -16.86 -20.04 10.34
CA THR A 295 -16.17 -21.33 10.14
C THR A 295 -14.93 -21.52 11.01
N GLN A 296 -14.49 -20.54 11.77
CA GLN A 296 -13.26 -20.59 12.58
C GLN A 296 -13.40 -21.32 13.93
N TYR A 297 -14.30 -22.28 14.05
CA TYR A 297 -14.48 -23.09 15.26
C TYR A 297 -13.59 -24.33 15.20
N ALA A 298 -13.12 -24.80 16.37
CA ALA A 298 -12.28 -26.00 16.49
C ALA A 298 -12.96 -27.28 15.96
N TYR A 299 -14.29 -27.35 16.03
CA TYR A 299 -15.09 -28.48 15.54
C TYR A 299 -15.45 -28.40 14.05
N VAL A 300 -15.20 -27.28 13.39
CA VAL A 300 -15.40 -27.10 11.96
C VAL A 300 -14.13 -27.49 11.22
N SER A 301 -14.26 -28.10 10.04
CA SER A 301 -13.10 -28.39 9.20
C SER A 301 -12.29 -27.10 8.90
N TRP A 302 -10.98 -27.20 8.98
CA TRP A 302 -10.04 -26.13 8.64
C TRP A 302 -10.21 -25.57 7.21
N VAL A 303 -10.85 -26.33 6.33
CA VAL A 303 -11.15 -25.93 4.96
C VAL A 303 -12.10 -24.71 4.91
N GLY A 304 -13.05 -24.64 5.85
CA GLY A 304 -14.03 -23.55 5.92
C GLY A 304 -13.36 -22.16 6.03
N PRO A 305 -12.58 -21.90 7.08
CA PRO A 305 -11.90 -20.62 7.20
C PRO A 305 -10.89 -20.36 6.07
N VAL A 306 -10.20 -21.38 5.55
CA VAL A 306 -9.29 -21.24 4.41
C VAL A 306 -10.01 -20.73 3.15
N ILE A 307 -11.20 -21.28 2.84
CA ILE A 307 -12.01 -20.81 1.70
C ILE A 307 -12.41 -19.34 1.90
N GLY A 308 -12.72 -18.90 3.13
CA GLY A 308 -13.09 -17.52 3.42
C GLY A 308 -11.98 -16.50 3.17
N LEU A 309 -10.71 -16.92 3.26
CA LEU A 309 -9.56 -16.02 3.09
C LEU A 309 -9.38 -15.51 1.65
N ALA A 310 -9.63 -16.34 0.63
CA ALA A 310 -9.44 -15.95 -0.76
C ALA A 310 -10.36 -14.79 -1.20
N PRO A 311 -11.68 -14.81 -0.93
CA PRO A 311 -12.57 -13.68 -1.22
C PRO A 311 -12.18 -12.39 -0.49
N ILE A 312 -11.65 -12.47 0.74
CA ILE A 312 -11.17 -11.29 1.48
C ILE A 312 -10.06 -10.62 0.69
N ALA A 313 -9.02 -11.35 0.32
CA ALA A 313 -7.87 -10.80 -0.39
C ALA A 313 -8.23 -10.33 -1.82
N PHE A 314 -9.15 -11.05 -2.48
CA PHE A 314 -9.72 -10.64 -3.77
C PHE A 314 -10.39 -9.26 -3.67
N GLY A 315 -11.26 -9.07 -2.67
CA GLY A 315 -11.91 -7.79 -2.42
C GLY A 315 -10.92 -6.68 -2.09
N ILE A 316 -9.96 -6.94 -1.20
CA ILE A 316 -8.90 -5.98 -0.81
C ILE A 316 -8.12 -5.50 -2.03
N PHE A 317 -7.78 -6.39 -2.97
CA PHE A 317 -7.08 -6.00 -4.19
C PHE A 317 -7.84 -4.92 -4.99
N PHE A 318 -9.15 -5.13 -5.22
CA PHE A 318 -9.96 -4.16 -5.94
C PHE A 318 -10.15 -2.85 -5.19
N VAL A 319 -10.21 -2.88 -3.85
CA VAL A 319 -10.25 -1.66 -3.03
C VAL A 319 -9.00 -0.82 -3.23
N PHE A 320 -7.82 -1.47 -3.18
CA PHE A 320 -6.53 -0.79 -3.37
C PHE A 320 -6.40 -0.19 -4.76
N GLU A 321 -6.64 -0.99 -5.79
CA GLU A 321 -6.50 -0.56 -7.18
C GLU A 321 -7.43 0.61 -7.48
N SER A 322 -8.73 0.46 -7.16
CA SER A 322 -9.72 1.50 -7.47
C SER A 322 -9.56 2.76 -6.64
N THR A 323 -9.15 2.66 -5.38
CA THR A 323 -8.87 3.84 -4.54
C THR A 323 -7.80 4.72 -5.20
N TYR A 324 -6.69 4.12 -5.60
CA TYR A 324 -5.60 4.88 -6.22
C TYR A 324 -5.96 5.39 -7.62
N SER A 325 -6.53 4.54 -8.46
CA SER A 325 -6.89 4.90 -9.84
C SER A 325 -7.97 5.99 -9.87
N TYR A 326 -9.03 5.85 -9.06
CA TYR A 326 -10.10 6.85 -8.99
C TYR A 326 -9.61 8.18 -8.40
N THR A 327 -8.81 8.14 -7.32
CA THR A 327 -8.25 9.35 -6.72
C THR A 327 -7.31 10.07 -7.69
N ALA A 328 -6.49 9.33 -8.44
CA ALA A 328 -5.61 9.92 -9.46
C ALA A 328 -6.40 10.61 -10.57
N ASP A 329 -7.45 9.97 -11.07
CA ASP A 329 -8.30 10.55 -12.12
C ASP A 329 -9.08 11.78 -11.59
N CYS A 330 -9.57 11.77 -10.34
CA CYS A 330 -10.32 12.89 -9.78
C CYS A 330 -9.50 14.15 -9.51
N TYR A 331 -8.23 14.01 -9.08
CA TYR A 331 -7.44 15.13 -8.55
C TYR A 331 -6.21 15.50 -9.40
N GLY A 332 -5.87 14.75 -10.45
CA GLY A 332 -4.78 15.06 -11.37
C GLY A 332 -3.48 15.47 -10.67
N GLU A 333 -3.06 16.73 -10.82
CA GLU A 333 -1.84 17.26 -10.19
C GLU A 333 -1.85 17.21 -8.66
N ALA A 334 -3.02 17.22 -8.03
CA ALA A 334 -3.17 17.11 -6.59
C ALA A 334 -3.26 15.65 -6.11
N SER A 335 -3.28 14.66 -7.02
CA SER A 335 -3.48 13.23 -6.72
C SER A 335 -2.43 12.67 -5.76
N SER A 336 -1.16 13.06 -5.92
CA SER A 336 -0.08 12.63 -5.03
C SER A 336 -0.31 13.04 -3.57
N SER A 337 -0.83 14.25 -3.33
CA SER A 337 -1.18 14.71 -1.98
C SER A 337 -2.42 13.99 -1.43
N ALA A 338 -3.43 13.74 -2.26
CA ALA A 338 -4.61 12.97 -1.88
C ALA A 338 -4.26 11.53 -1.48
N ILE A 339 -3.45 10.84 -2.30
CA ILE A 339 -2.95 9.48 -2.06
C ILE A 339 -2.07 9.43 -0.81
N ALA A 340 -1.24 10.46 -0.56
CA ALA A 340 -0.44 10.54 0.66
C ALA A 340 -1.30 10.65 1.91
N GLY A 341 -2.38 11.44 1.89
CA GLY A 341 -3.36 11.52 2.97
C GLY A 341 -4.06 10.19 3.24
N GLN A 342 -4.50 9.49 2.19
CA GLN A 342 -5.08 8.14 2.29
C GLN A 342 -4.06 7.14 2.84
N GLY A 343 -2.81 7.22 2.41
CA GLY A 343 -1.70 6.40 2.90
C GLY A 343 -1.41 6.62 4.38
N PHE A 344 -1.49 7.86 4.85
CA PHE A 344 -1.36 8.19 6.27
C PHE A 344 -2.46 7.50 7.11
N MET A 345 -3.71 7.64 6.73
CA MET A 345 -4.84 6.99 7.41
C MET A 345 -4.70 5.46 7.39
N ARG A 346 -4.37 4.90 6.22
CA ARG A 346 -4.17 3.46 6.03
C ARG A 346 -3.09 2.90 6.95
N ASN A 347 -1.91 3.49 6.95
CA ASN A 347 -0.78 2.98 7.73
C ASN A 347 -0.97 3.24 9.23
N THR A 348 -1.63 4.33 9.63
CA THR A 348 -1.97 4.60 11.03
C THR A 348 -2.92 3.54 11.57
N LEU A 349 -4.00 3.23 10.84
CA LEU A 349 -4.95 2.19 11.28
C LEU A 349 -4.28 0.81 11.28
N GLY A 350 -3.48 0.49 10.25
CA GLY A 350 -2.69 -0.74 10.21
C GLY A 350 -1.65 -0.86 11.31
N ALA A 351 -1.12 0.26 11.82
CA ALA A 351 -0.21 0.27 12.96
C ALA A 351 -0.92 -0.06 14.28
N VAL A 352 -2.08 0.53 14.50
CA VAL A 352 -2.81 0.43 15.77
C VAL A 352 -3.49 -0.93 15.94
N THR A 353 -4.01 -1.52 14.87
CA THR A 353 -4.79 -2.76 14.93
C THR A 353 -4.06 -3.97 15.54
N PRO A 354 -2.79 -4.26 15.27
CA PRO A 354 -2.09 -5.37 15.92
C PRO A 354 -2.00 -5.23 17.44
N LEU A 355 -1.97 -4.01 17.98
CA LEU A 355 -1.80 -3.77 19.42
C LEU A 355 -2.96 -4.36 20.25
N PHE A 356 -4.16 -4.33 19.72
CA PHE A 356 -5.34 -4.85 20.42
C PHE A 356 -5.89 -6.16 19.82
N ALA A 357 -5.31 -6.65 18.74
CA ALA A 357 -5.80 -7.84 18.02
C ALA A 357 -6.03 -9.03 18.95
N ASN A 358 -5.04 -9.44 19.73
CA ASN A 358 -5.16 -10.57 20.66
C ASN A 358 -6.28 -10.36 21.69
N ALA A 359 -6.32 -9.18 22.33
CA ALA A 359 -7.37 -8.87 23.30
C ALA A 359 -8.76 -8.85 22.65
N PHE A 360 -8.85 -8.34 21.43
CA PHE A 360 -10.11 -8.28 20.68
C PHE A 360 -10.64 -9.67 20.36
N PHE A 361 -9.80 -10.56 19.84
CA PHE A 361 -10.23 -11.91 19.44
C PHE A 361 -10.44 -12.87 20.63
N HIS A 362 -9.68 -12.73 21.72
CA HIS A 362 -9.87 -13.58 22.91
C HIS A 362 -11.01 -13.09 23.81
N ASN A 363 -11.13 -11.79 24.07
CA ASN A 363 -12.12 -11.28 25.01
C ASN A 363 -13.53 -11.18 24.42
N VAL A 364 -13.65 -10.77 23.15
CA VAL A 364 -14.95 -10.69 22.45
C VAL A 364 -15.38 -12.07 21.92
N GLY A 365 -14.40 -12.94 21.71
CA GLY A 365 -14.59 -14.23 21.01
C GLY A 365 -14.37 -14.07 19.51
N SER A 366 -13.60 -15.00 18.93
CA SER A 366 -13.13 -14.89 17.55
C SER A 366 -14.28 -14.74 16.53
N GLN A 367 -15.40 -15.47 16.73
CA GLN A 367 -16.57 -15.40 15.85
C GLN A 367 -17.24 -14.02 15.88
N TYR A 368 -17.43 -13.45 17.06
CA TYR A 368 -18.06 -12.12 17.20
C TYR A 368 -17.14 -11.01 16.71
N ALA A 369 -15.84 -11.13 17.01
CA ALA A 369 -14.83 -10.20 16.48
C ALA A 369 -14.81 -10.23 14.93
N GLY A 370 -14.84 -11.43 14.32
CA GLY A 370 -14.97 -11.60 12.88
C GLY A 370 -16.28 -11.03 12.33
N LEU A 371 -17.41 -11.25 13.03
CA LEU A 371 -18.71 -10.69 12.66
C LEU A 371 -18.72 -9.17 12.66
N ILE A 372 -18.12 -8.54 13.68
CA ILE A 372 -17.97 -7.08 13.73
C ILE A 372 -17.20 -6.58 12.51
N LEU A 373 -16.08 -7.21 12.16
CA LEU A 373 -15.31 -6.85 10.98
C LEU A 373 -16.13 -7.05 9.69
N ALA A 374 -16.92 -8.12 9.58
CA ALA A 374 -17.76 -8.38 8.44
C ALA A 374 -18.85 -7.31 8.26
N LEU A 375 -19.48 -6.88 9.36
CA LEU A 375 -20.49 -5.82 9.35
C LEU A 375 -19.87 -4.47 8.95
N PHE A 376 -18.74 -4.09 9.53
CA PHE A 376 -18.01 -2.88 9.11
C PHE A 376 -17.59 -2.97 7.64
N GLY A 377 -17.06 -4.13 7.20
CA GLY A 377 -16.72 -4.37 5.81
C GLY A 377 -17.92 -4.20 4.88
N THR A 378 -19.10 -4.67 5.28
CA THR A 378 -20.35 -4.51 4.51
C THR A 378 -20.73 -3.04 4.35
N VAL A 379 -20.70 -2.27 5.44
CA VAL A 379 -21.03 -0.84 5.40
C VAL A 379 -20.03 -0.07 4.51
N LEU A 380 -18.74 -0.32 4.66
CA LEU A 380 -17.71 0.35 3.86
C LEU A 380 -17.74 -0.09 2.38
N SER A 381 -18.20 -1.30 2.10
CA SER A 381 -18.38 -1.78 0.73
C SER A 381 -19.50 -1.05 -0.03
N LEU A 382 -20.31 -0.22 0.62
CA LEU A 382 -21.25 0.67 -0.04
C LEU A 382 -20.56 1.91 -0.66
N ILE A 383 -19.34 2.26 -0.23
CA ILE A 383 -18.62 3.45 -0.71
C ILE A 383 -18.53 3.53 -2.23
N PRO A 384 -18.09 2.50 -2.99
CA PRO A 384 -17.97 2.61 -4.44
C PRO A 384 -19.34 2.79 -5.12
N PHE A 385 -20.43 2.23 -4.57
CA PHE A 385 -21.77 2.43 -5.11
C PHE A 385 -22.27 3.86 -4.91
N VAL A 386 -22.04 4.42 -3.73
CA VAL A 386 -22.37 5.82 -3.41
C VAL A 386 -21.56 6.77 -4.28
N MET A 387 -20.25 6.50 -4.44
CA MET A 387 -19.37 7.31 -5.28
C MET A 387 -19.70 7.19 -6.76
N PHE A 388 -20.14 6.03 -7.23
CA PHE A 388 -20.61 5.86 -8.60
C PHE A 388 -21.84 6.72 -8.88
N LYS A 389 -22.78 6.80 -7.92
CA LYS A 389 -24.01 7.56 -8.09
C LYS A 389 -23.86 9.07 -7.84
N TYR A 390 -23.08 9.45 -6.84
CA TYR A 390 -22.98 10.83 -6.35
C TYR A 390 -21.58 11.45 -6.52
N GLY A 391 -20.62 10.73 -7.08
CA GLY A 391 -19.22 11.19 -7.21
C GLY A 391 -19.10 12.49 -7.99
N HIS A 392 -19.85 12.64 -9.07
CA HIS A 392 -19.90 13.87 -9.87
C HIS A 392 -20.34 15.11 -9.05
N LEU A 393 -21.34 14.95 -8.15
CA LEU A 393 -21.79 16.04 -7.28
C LEU A 393 -20.76 16.40 -6.21
N LEU A 394 -20.04 15.41 -5.70
CA LEU A 394 -18.99 15.63 -4.69
C LEU A 394 -17.78 16.34 -5.31
N ARG A 395 -17.39 15.96 -6.54
CA ARG A 395 -16.33 16.64 -7.29
C ARG A 395 -16.68 18.07 -7.65
N ALA A 396 -17.89 18.33 -8.10
CA ALA A 396 -18.35 19.70 -8.45
C ALA A 396 -18.29 20.68 -7.26
N ARG A 397 -18.27 20.18 -6.02
CA ARG A 397 -18.09 21.00 -4.81
C ARG A 397 -16.62 21.20 -4.41
N SER A 398 -15.72 20.42 -4.97
CA SER A 398 -14.28 20.51 -4.68
C SER A 398 -13.61 21.55 -5.56
N LYS A 399 -12.75 22.37 -4.96
CA LYS A 399 -11.91 23.35 -5.69
C LYS A 399 -10.62 22.71 -6.25
N LEU A 400 -10.34 21.45 -5.89
CA LEU A 400 -9.11 20.73 -6.24
C LEU A 400 -9.37 19.60 -7.22
N ALA A 401 -10.63 19.21 -7.44
CA ALA A 401 -11.00 18.16 -8.38
C ALA A 401 -11.03 18.72 -9.82
N ILE A 402 -10.71 17.82 -10.76
CA ILE A 402 -10.79 18.14 -12.20
C ILE A 402 -12.26 18.13 -12.61
N GLU A 403 -12.68 19.15 -13.36
CA GLU A 403 -13.97 19.18 -14.05
C GLU A 403 -13.91 18.33 -15.33
N TYR A 404 -14.91 17.47 -15.55
CA TYR A 404 -15.08 16.60 -16.71
C TYR A 404 -16.34 16.92 -17.47
#